data_03cf0ad5abbc5a835ddd03aa5b66e507
#
_entry.id   03cf0ad5abbc5a835ddd03aa5b66e507
#
_cell.length_a   1.000
_cell.length_b   1.000
_cell.length_c   1.000
_cell.angle_alpha   90.00
_cell.angle_beta   90.00
_cell.angle_gamma   90.00
#
_symmetry.space_group_name_H-M   'P 1'
#
loop_
_entity.id
_entity.type
_entity.pdbx_description
1 polymer ?
#
loop_
_entity_poly.entity_id
_entity_poly.type
_entity_poly.pdbx_seq_one_letter_code
_entity_poly.pdbx_strand_id
1 'polypeptide(L)'
;IGAFLCESFSKLVQRRMVNSIAHPLFPCGNEARLEGIIGSISDDRFAELCCLANDCDTALEINVGMFPGKLQNGADSEPMMRLFHIAKACGCKFTFGTDAHSLTALDSIALIDPITRACGITENDLAEIARD
;
A
#
# COMPACT_ATOMS: atom_id res chain seq x y z
N ILE A 1 -0.99 -17.09 5.50
CA ILE A 1 -0.22 -16.07 4.75
C ILE A 1 -0.48 -14.69 5.37
N GLY A 2 -1.74 -14.26 5.56
CA GLY A 2 -2.06 -12.94 6.12
C GLY A 2 -1.35 -12.64 7.45
N ALA A 3 -1.39 -13.56 8.42
CA ALA A 3 -0.69 -13.39 9.70
C ALA A 3 0.83 -13.24 9.53
N PHE A 4 1.43 -14.01 8.62
CA PHE A 4 2.87 -13.91 8.30
C PHE A 4 3.23 -12.54 7.71
N LEU A 5 2.40 -12.01 6.80
CA LEU A 5 2.59 -10.68 6.22
C LEU A 5 2.53 -9.59 7.30
N CYS A 6 1.55 -9.67 8.20
CA CYS A 6 1.42 -8.73 9.32
C CYS A 6 2.63 -8.78 10.27
N GLU A 7 3.12 -9.97 10.60
CA GLU A 7 4.28 -10.14 11.46
C GLU A 7 5.56 -9.61 10.80
N SER A 8 5.76 -9.93 9.52
CA SER A 8 6.92 -9.45 8.74
C SER A 8 6.92 -7.94 8.61
N PHE A 9 5.76 -7.35 8.33
CA PHE A 9 5.58 -5.90 8.28
C PHE A 9 5.96 -5.25 9.62
N SER A 10 5.39 -5.73 10.73
CA SER A 10 5.68 -5.19 12.07
C SER A 10 7.17 -5.22 12.38
N LYS A 11 7.83 -6.36 12.13
CA LYS A 11 9.26 -6.52 12.37
C LYS A 11 10.11 -5.57 11.53
N LEU A 12 9.71 -5.35 10.27
CA LEU A 12 10.44 -4.46 9.37
C LEU A 12 10.33 -3.00 9.83
N VAL A 13 9.11 -2.54 10.13
CA VAL A 13 8.84 -1.17 10.60
C VAL A 13 9.56 -0.88 11.91
N GLN A 14 9.49 -1.78 12.88
CA GLN A 14 10.12 -1.62 14.20
C GLN A 14 11.64 -1.45 14.15
N ARG A 15 12.29 -1.91 13.10
CA ARG A 15 13.74 -1.70 12.90
C ARG A 15 14.11 -0.24 12.63
N ARG A 16 13.16 0.60 12.22
CA ARG A 16 13.38 2.02 11.88
C ARG A 16 14.53 2.27 10.91
N MET A 17 14.75 1.33 9.98
CA MET A 17 15.85 1.35 9.01
C MET A 17 15.40 1.63 7.58
N VAL A 18 14.08 1.80 7.38
CA VAL A 18 13.48 2.01 6.06
C VAL A 18 12.61 3.25 6.08
N ASN A 19 12.71 4.06 5.05
CA ASN A 19 11.90 5.27 4.89
C ASN A 19 10.54 4.97 4.25
N SER A 20 10.45 3.88 3.47
CA SER A 20 9.21 3.42 2.85
C SER A 20 9.21 1.90 2.72
N ILE A 21 8.04 1.29 2.83
CA ILE A 21 7.83 -0.13 2.55
C ILE A 21 7.20 -0.27 1.18
N ALA A 22 7.90 -0.96 0.28
CA ALA A 22 7.39 -1.36 -1.02
C ALA A 22 6.34 -2.47 -0.86
N HIS A 23 5.30 -2.44 -1.68
CA HIS A 23 4.22 -3.44 -1.73
C HIS A 23 3.70 -3.84 -0.32
N PRO A 24 3.30 -2.89 0.56
CA PRO A 24 2.97 -3.19 1.94
C PRO A 24 1.86 -4.25 2.01
N LEU A 25 2.14 -5.36 2.72
CA LEU A 25 1.22 -6.48 2.93
C LEU A 25 0.74 -7.19 1.64
N PHE A 26 1.35 -6.91 0.49
CA PHE A 26 1.01 -7.57 -0.77
C PHE A 26 1.59 -8.99 -0.83
N PRO A 27 0.77 -10.02 -1.12
CA PRO A 27 1.21 -11.42 -1.10
C PRO A 27 1.89 -11.82 -2.41
N CYS A 28 3.03 -11.24 -2.73
CA CYS A 28 3.78 -11.54 -3.95
C CYS A 28 3.91 -13.05 -4.20
N GLY A 29 3.63 -13.49 -5.44
CA GLY A 29 3.58 -14.90 -5.81
C GLY A 29 2.32 -15.65 -5.37
N ASN A 30 1.35 -14.96 -4.75
CA ASN A 30 0.04 -15.49 -4.35
C ASN A 30 -1.12 -14.60 -4.78
N GLU A 31 -0.95 -13.83 -5.84
CA GLU A 31 -1.90 -12.80 -6.31
C GLU A 31 -3.27 -13.40 -6.62
N ALA A 32 -3.34 -14.65 -7.11
CA ALA A 32 -4.59 -15.36 -7.35
C ALA A 32 -5.44 -15.58 -6.07
N ARG A 33 -4.83 -15.41 -4.88
CA ARG A 33 -5.47 -15.55 -3.57
C ARG A 33 -5.58 -14.23 -2.82
N LEU A 34 -5.29 -13.11 -3.48
CA LEU A 34 -5.19 -11.78 -2.87
C LEU A 34 -6.42 -11.43 -2.03
N GLU A 35 -7.61 -11.55 -2.61
CA GLU A 35 -8.86 -11.21 -1.92
C GLU A 35 -9.03 -11.99 -0.61
N GLY A 36 -8.82 -13.31 -0.64
CA GLY A 36 -8.93 -14.15 0.55
C GLY A 36 -7.85 -13.87 1.58
N ILE A 37 -6.62 -13.56 1.16
CA ILE A 37 -5.51 -13.25 2.07
C ILE A 37 -5.77 -11.89 2.74
N ILE A 38 -6.07 -10.86 1.98
CA ILE A 38 -6.35 -9.52 2.50
C ILE A 38 -7.65 -9.52 3.33
N GLY A 39 -8.68 -10.25 2.87
CA GLY A 39 -9.92 -10.44 3.61
C GLY A 39 -9.75 -11.14 4.96
N SER A 40 -8.69 -11.94 5.15
CA SER A 40 -8.38 -12.59 6.43
C SER A 40 -7.77 -11.65 7.49
N ILE A 41 -7.36 -10.44 7.11
CA ILE A 41 -6.79 -9.44 8.02
C ILE A 41 -7.93 -8.50 8.42
N SER A 42 -8.16 -8.32 9.72
CA SER A 42 -9.20 -7.41 10.22
C SER A 42 -8.80 -5.93 10.03
N ASP A 43 -9.79 -5.03 10.01
CA ASP A 43 -9.55 -3.58 9.96
C ASP A 43 -8.75 -3.09 11.16
N ASP A 44 -9.03 -3.61 12.36
CA ASP A 44 -8.27 -3.28 13.57
C ASP A 44 -6.80 -3.67 13.40
N ARG A 45 -6.53 -4.82 12.80
CA ARG A 45 -5.15 -5.25 12.56
C ARG A 45 -4.45 -4.37 11.52
N PHE A 46 -5.13 -3.97 10.46
CA PHE A 46 -4.59 -2.98 9.53
C PHE A 46 -4.31 -1.65 10.21
N ALA A 47 -5.24 -1.16 11.05
CA ALA A 47 -5.06 0.09 11.79
C ALA A 47 -3.84 0.01 12.73
N GLU A 48 -3.67 -1.06 13.49
CA GLU A 48 -2.49 -1.28 14.34
C GLU A 48 -1.18 -1.19 13.54
N LEU A 49 -1.12 -1.84 12.37
CA LEU A 49 0.07 -1.84 11.52
C LEU A 49 0.35 -0.46 10.90
N CYS A 50 -0.70 0.23 10.46
CA CYS A 50 -0.60 1.57 9.91
C CYS A 50 -0.18 2.59 10.98
N CYS A 51 -0.76 2.54 12.18
CA CYS A 51 -0.33 3.39 13.30
C CYS A 51 1.14 3.11 13.66
N LEU A 52 1.57 1.86 13.67
CA LEU A 52 2.97 1.51 13.91
C LEU A 52 3.90 2.10 12.83
N ALA A 53 3.50 2.05 11.55
CA ALA A 53 4.27 2.64 10.47
C ALA A 53 4.39 4.16 10.62
N ASN A 54 3.29 4.83 10.95
CA ASN A 54 3.27 6.27 11.20
C ASN A 54 4.16 6.65 12.41
N ASP A 55 4.07 5.93 13.52
CA ASP A 55 4.89 6.14 14.73
C ASP A 55 6.39 5.90 14.47
N CYS A 56 6.72 5.09 13.49
CA CYS A 56 8.10 4.82 13.08
C CYS A 56 8.58 5.70 11.91
N ASP A 57 7.77 6.66 11.47
CA ASP A 57 8.05 7.54 10.32
C ASP A 57 8.38 6.76 9.04
N THR A 58 7.65 5.66 8.84
CA THR A 58 7.81 4.77 7.70
C THR A 58 6.63 4.95 6.74
N ALA A 59 6.90 5.41 5.52
CA ALA A 59 5.89 5.57 4.48
C ALA A 59 5.45 4.23 3.90
N LEU A 60 4.27 4.21 3.32
CA LEU A 60 3.72 3.06 2.59
C LEU A 60 3.69 3.35 1.10
N GLU A 61 4.24 2.45 0.31
CA GLU A 61 4.19 2.59 -1.14
C GLU A 61 2.80 2.20 -1.68
N ILE A 62 2.23 3.08 -2.49
CA ILE A 62 1.13 2.73 -3.38
C ILE A 62 1.74 2.27 -4.69
N ASN A 63 1.76 0.97 -4.90
CA ASN A 63 2.35 0.35 -6.08
C ASN A 63 1.24 -0.14 -7.02
N VAL A 64 1.29 0.25 -8.29
CA VAL A 64 0.26 -0.16 -9.27
C VAL A 64 0.17 -1.67 -9.46
N GLY A 65 1.26 -2.41 -9.24
CA GLY A 65 1.27 -3.87 -9.25
C GLY A 65 0.39 -4.54 -8.20
N MET A 66 0.00 -3.80 -7.15
CA MET A 66 -0.90 -4.29 -6.09
C MET A 66 -2.38 -4.33 -6.51
N PHE A 67 -2.71 -3.83 -7.70
CA PHE A 67 -4.08 -3.69 -8.22
C PHE A 67 -4.28 -4.58 -9.46
N PRO A 68 -4.40 -5.91 -9.29
CA PRO A 68 -4.45 -6.85 -10.41
C PRO A 68 -5.66 -6.63 -11.33
N GLY A 69 -6.78 -6.12 -10.81
CA GLY A 69 -7.96 -5.72 -11.57
C GLY A 69 -7.76 -4.46 -12.41
N LYS A 70 -6.61 -3.77 -12.26
CA LYS A 70 -6.29 -2.52 -12.97
C LYS A 70 -7.42 -1.49 -12.93
N LEU A 71 -8.14 -1.45 -11.81
CA LEU A 71 -9.24 -0.53 -11.52
C LEU A 71 -10.42 -0.61 -12.51
N GLN A 72 -10.57 -1.71 -13.25
CA GLN A 72 -11.63 -1.85 -14.27
C GLN A 72 -13.05 -1.68 -13.72
N ASN A 73 -13.27 -2.03 -12.45
CA ASN A 73 -14.55 -1.88 -11.75
C ASN A 73 -14.53 -0.71 -10.74
N GLY A 74 -13.61 0.24 -10.92
CA GLY A 74 -13.38 1.33 -9.97
C GLY A 74 -12.36 0.98 -8.90
N ALA A 75 -11.70 1.99 -8.33
CA ALA A 75 -10.63 1.80 -7.36
C ALA A 75 -11.11 1.02 -6.12
N ASP A 76 -12.27 1.36 -5.57
CA ASP A 76 -12.81 0.75 -4.35
C ASP A 76 -13.16 -0.73 -4.48
N SER A 77 -13.20 -1.27 -5.71
CA SER A 77 -13.41 -2.71 -5.94
C SER A 77 -12.14 -3.55 -5.71
N GLU A 78 -10.98 -2.91 -5.64
CA GLU A 78 -9.70 -3.59 -5.48
C GLU A 78 -9.43 -3.94 -4.00
N PRO A 79 -9.05 -5.19 -3.69
CA PRO A 79 -8.86 -5.64 -2.31
C PRO A 79 -7.89 -4.79 -1.49
N MET A 80 -6.83 -4.26 -2.12
CA MET A 80 -5.80 -3.47 -1.46
C MET A 80 -6.25 -2.06 -1.06
N MET A 81 -7.34 -1.55 -1.65
CA MET A 81 -7.85 -0.21 -1.31
C MET A 81 -8.22 -0.07 0.17
N ARG A 82 -8.72 -1.15 0.78
CA ARG A 82 -9.05 -1.19 2.20
C ARG A 82 -7.85 -0.83 3.09
N LEU A 83 -6.66 -1.34 2.77
CA LEU A 83 -5.43 -0.97 3.47
C LEU A 83 -5.14 0.53 3.34
N PHE A 84 -5.23 1.09 2.13
CA PHE A 84 -4.88 2.48 1.88
C PHE A 84 -5.87 3.47 2.49
N HIS A 85 -7.17 3.15 2.54
CA HIS A 85 -8.16 3.93 3.27
C HIS A 85 -7.83 3.99 4.78
N ILE A 86 -7.50 2.85 5.38
CA ILE A 86 -7.12 2.77 6.81
C ILE A 86 -5.80 3.50 7.04
N ALA A 87 -4.80 3.31 6.18
CA ALA A 87 -3.51 3.99 6.28
C ALA A 87 -3.65 5.51 6.23
N LYS A 88 -4.49 6.02 5.33
CA LYS A 88 -4.80 7.45 5.25
C LYS A 88 -5.45 7.95 6.55
N ALA A 89 -6.41 7.21 7.09
CA ALA A 89 -7.08 7.56 8.35
C ALA A 89 -6.11 7.55 9.55
N CYS A 90 -5.09 6.68 9.53
CA CYS A 90 -4.02 6.62 10.55
C CYS A 90 -2.92 7.69 10.36
N GLY A 91 -3.01 8.53 9.33
CA GLY A 91 -2.03 9.60 9.08
C GLY A 91 -0.71 9.13 8.45
N CYS A 92 -0.68 7.93 7.88
CA CYS A 92 0.50 7.44 7.16
C CYS A 92 0.90 8.37 6.02
N LYS A 93 2.19 8.40 5.74
CA LYS A 93 2.76 9.01 4.54
C LYS A 93 2.87 7.99 3.43
N PHE A 94 2.87 8.46 2.18
CA PHE A 94 2.85 7.60 1.00
C PHE A 94 4.01 7.90 0.06
N THR A 95 4.46 6.86 -0.63
CA THR A 95 5.31 6.90 -1.82
C THR A 95 4.60 6.17 -2.96
N PHE A 96 5.12 6.28 -4.18
CA PHE A 96 4.51 5.67 -5.36
C PHE A 96 5.50 4.77 -6.09
N GLY A 97 4.99 3.70 -6.68
CA GLY A 97 5.78 2.78 -7.50
C GLY A 97 4.94 2.10 -8.58
N THR A 98 5.59 1.65 -9.63
CA THR A 98 4.96 0.93 -10.75
C THR A 98 5.32 -0.54 -10.77
N ASP A 99 6.42 -0.92 -10.12
CA ASP A 99 7.04 -2.25 -10.26
C ASP A 99 7.34 -2.62 -11.73
N ALA A 100 7.63 -1.58 -12.54
CA ALA A 100 7.82 -1.72 -13.97
C ALA A 100 9.12 -2.47 -14.28
N HIS A 101 9.01 -3.59 -15.01
CA HIS A 101 10.14 -4.38 -15.50
C HIS A 101 10.46 -4.11 -16.98
N SER A 102 9.78 -3.12 -17.59
CA SER A 102 10.01 -2.65 -18.95
C SER A 102 9.64 -1.18 -19.08
N LEU A 103 10.17 -0.49 -20.10
CA LEU A 103 9.86 0.92 -20.35
C LEU A 103 8.38 1.16 -20.62
N THR A 104 7.71 0.24 -21.32
CA THR A 104 6.27 0.34 -21.61
C THR A 104 5.40 0.16 -20.37
N ALA A 105 5.91 -0.51 -19.35
CA ALA A 105 5.17 -0.68 -18.08
C ALA A 105 5.19 0.58 -17.20
N LEU A 106 6.05 1.57 -17.49
CA LEU A 106 6.08 2.85 -16.77
C LEU A 106 4.79 3.66 -16.97
N ASP A 107 4.10 3.49 -18.10
CA ASP A 107 2.83 4.17 -18.37
C ASP A 107 1.74 3.82 -17.35
N SER A 108 1.91 2.69 -16.63
CA SER A 108 0.99 2.28 -15.57
C SER A 108 0.93 3.27 -14.40
N ILE A 109 1.89 4.20 -14.29
CA ILE A 109 1.89 5.25 -13.26
C ILE A 109 0.60 6.08 -13.29
N ALA A 110 -0.06 6.19 -14.43
CA ALA A 110 -1.34 6.87 -14.57
C ALA A 110 -2.46 6.27 -13.69
N LEU A 111 -2.31 5.02 -13.24
CA LEU A 111 -3.26 4.38 -12.32
C LEU A 111 -3.16 4.91 -10.89
N ILE A 112 -2.10 5.62 -10.52
CA ILE A 112 -1.94 6.22 -9.19
C ILE A 112 -3.01 7.28 -8.92
N ASP A 113 -3.34 8.11 -9.91
CA ASP A 113 -4.30 9.20 -9.74
C ASP A 113 -5.70 8.72 -9.29
N PRO A 114 -6.36 7.75 -9.94
CA PRO A 114 -7.64 7.25 -9.44
C PRO A 114 -7.55 6.60 -8.05
N ILE A 115 -6.43 5.95 -7.70
CA ILE A 115 -6.22 5.35 -6.37
C ILE A 115 -6.13 6.44 -5.31
N THR A 116 -5.28 7.44 -5.51
CA THR A 116 -5.09 8.55 -4.56
C THR A 116 -6.37 9.36 -4.36
N ARG A 117 -7.13 9.62 -5.43
CA ARG A 117 -8.44 10.28 -5.34
C ARG A 117 -9.43 9.49 -4.51
N ALA A 118 -9.54 8.18 -4.72
CA ALA A 118 -10.45 7.34 -3.96
C ALA A 118 -10.11 7.34 -2.47
N CYS A 119 -8.82 7.36 -2.11
CA CYS A 119 -8.36 7.43 -0.71
C CYS A 119 -8.34 8.85 -0.13
N GLY A 120 -8.56 9.89 -0.92
CA GLY A 120 -8.41 11.29 -0.49
C GLY A 120 -6.96 11.66 -0.14
N ILE A 121 -5.99 11.01 -0.78
CA ILE A 121 -4.56 11.29 -0.59
C ILE A 121 -4.19 12.54 -1.38
N THR A 122 -3.48 13.47 -0.74
CA THR A 122 -3.04 14.75 -1.28
C THR A 122 -1.52 14.87 -1.17
N GLU A 123 -0.94 15.94 -1.73
CA GLU A 123 0.49 16.23 -1.59
C GLU A 123 0.97 16.28 -0.12
N ASN A 124 0.09 16.70 0.79
CA ASN A 124 0.42 16.75 2.23
C ASN A 124 0.61 15.35 2.85
N ASP A 125 0.11 14.32 2.20
CA ASP A 125 0.22 12.93 2.65
C ASP A 125 1.44 12.22 2.06
N LEU A 126 2.17 12.86 1.14
CA LEU A 126 3.37 12.28 0.56
C LEU A 126 4.53 12.33 1.56
N ALA A 127 5.33 11.29 1.57
CA ALA A 127 6.60 11.29 2.26
C ALA A 127 7.53 12.36 1.66
N GLU A 128 8.42 12.93 2.46
CA GLU A 128 9.36 13.97 1.99
C GLU A 128 10.15 13.50 0.77
N ILE A 129 10.62 12.26 0.78
CA ILE A 129 11.33 11.61 -0.32
C ILE A 129 10.52 11.53 -1.63
N ALA A 130 9.20 11.66 -1.57
CA ALA A 130 8.31 11.57 -2.74
C ALA A 130 7.82 12.94 -3.24
N ARG A 131 8.30 14.06 -2.65
CA ARG A 131 7.86 15.42 -3.00
C ARG A 131 8.75 16.13 -4.01
N ASP A 132 9.95 15.62 -4.24
CA ASP A 132 10.93 16.12 -5.19
C ASP A 132 10.80 15.39 -6.54
#